data_79b57355aef8d86f502e4c202a87e2a0
#
_entry.id   79b57355aef8d86f502e4c202a87e2a0
#
_cell.length_a   1.000
_cell.length_b   1.000
_cell.length_c   1.000
_cell.angle_alpha   90.00
_cell.angle_beta   90.00
_cell.angle_gamma   90.00
#
_symmetry.space_group_name_H-M   'P 1'
#
loop_
_entity.id
_entity.type
_entity.pdbx_description
1 polymer ?
#
loop_
_entity_poly.entity_id
_entity_poly.type
_entity_poly.pdbx_seq_one_letter_code
_entity_poly.pdbx_strand_id
1 'polypeptide(L)'
;VSEAYKLADKFHIKMFVHNQDEAMLKKFFHDKSQLVEGFGDDREFELDGDVLTVVNTPGHTKGGIFLINKSANIAFSGDTVFKDEIGITNLEDGSDKEMARSCQEFIAKLPGDMVIYPGHGDEATIEYVIKNNEEFKVALNMAVDK
;
A
#
# COMPACT_ATOMS: atom_id res chain seq x y z
N VAL A 1 12.21 0.77 -2.31
CA VAL A 1 12.52 -0.62 -2.77
C VAL A 1 14.00 -0.94 -2.61
N SER A 2 14.93 -0.05 -3.03
CA SER A 2 16.38 -0.30 -2.95
C SER A 2 16.92 -0.51 -1.53
N GLU A 3 16.36 0.18 -0.54
CA GLU A 3 16.79 0.03 0.86
C GLU A 3 16.28 -1.29 1.47
N ALA A 4 15.07 -1.73 1.13
CA ALA A 4 14.56 -3.03 1.54
C ALA A 4 15.45 -4.17 1.03
N TYR A 5 15.89 -4.07 -0.22
CA TYR A 5 16.84 -5.02 -0.80
C TYR A 5 18.16 -5.10 -0.02
N LYS A 6 18.75 -3.95 0.33
CA LYS A 6 20.00 -3.91 1.11
C LYS A 6 19.85 -4.58 2.47
N LEU A 7 18.71 -4.37 3.14
CA LEU A 7 18.40 -5.01 4.41
C LEU A 7 18.22 -6.52 4.23
N ALA A 8 17.43 -6.93 3.24
CA ALA A 8 17.18 -8.35 2.96
C ALA A 8 18.47 -9.11 2.63
N ASP A 9 19.34 -8.54 1.80
CA ASP A 9 20.63 -9.13 1.47
C ASP A 9 21.56 -9.18 2.67
N LYS A 10 21.68 -8.08 3.42
CA LYS A 10 22.57 -8.00 4.60
C LYS A 10 22.19 -8.99 5.71
N PHE A 11 20.89 -9.14 5.95
CA PHE A 11 20.40 -9.99 7.05
C PHE A 11 19.88 -11.35 6.60
N HIS A 12 19.96 -11.65 5.29
CA HIS A 12 19.45 -12.88 4.69
C HIS A 12 17.98 -13.17 5.03
N ILE A 13 17.15 -12.13 5.02
CA ILE A 13 15.71 -12.22 5.32
C ILE A 13 14.87 -12.12 4.05
N LYS A 14 13.63 -12.63 4.13
CA LYS A 14 12.66 -12.52 3.04
C LYS A 14 12.08 -11.12 2.94
N MET A 15 11.81 -10.70 1.70
CA MET A 15 10.98 -9.56 1.37
C MET A 15 9.62 -10.08 0.89
N PHE A 16 8.58 -9.72 1.61
CA PHE A 16 7.23 -10.08 1.24
C PHE A 16 6.61 -9.02 0.34
N VAL A 17 5.93 -9.46 -0.71
CA VAL A 17 5.23 -8.59 -1.66
C VAL A 17 3.92 -9.24 -2.09
N HIS A 18 2.92 -8.44 -2.43
CA HIS A 18 1.69 -9.00 -2.97
C HIS A 18 1.94 -9.73 -4.29
N ASN A 19 1.25 -10.85 -4.52
CA ASN A 19 1.45 -11.72 -5.70
C ASN A 19 1.38 -10.97 -7.04
N GLN A 20 0.56 -9.93 -7.12
CA GLN A 20 0.41 -9.13 -8.34
C GLN A 20 1.70 -8.35 -8.71
N ASP A 21 2.55 -8.01 -7.72
CA ASP A 21 3.80 -7.29 -7.92
C ASP A 21 5.05 -8.20 -7.82
N GLU A 22 4.87 -9.49 -7.49
CA GLU A 22 5.98 -10.42 -7.25
C GLU A 22 6.91 -10.55 -8.47
N ALA A 23 6.35 -10.71 -9.66
CA ALA A 23 7.13 -10.87 -10.89
C ALA A 23 7.96 -9.62 -11.21
N MET A 24 7.37 -8.43 -11.02
CA MET A 24 8.05 -7.15 -11.21
C MET A 24 9.21 -7.01 -10.23
N LEU A 25 8.99 -7.29 -8.95
CA LEU A 25 10.01 -7.17 -7.92
C LEU A 25 11.15 -8.20 -8.11
N LYS A 26 10.82 -9.44 -8.47
CA LYS A 26 11.83 -10.47 -8.84
C LYS A 26 12.68 -10.05 -10.03
N LYS A 27 12.06 -9.46 -11.05
CA LYS A 27 12.78 -8.92 -12.21
C LYS A 27 13.72 -7.78 -11.82
N PHE A 28 13.27 -6.91 -10.92
CA PHE A 28 14.08 -5.79 -10.42
C PHE A 28 15.33 -6.25 -9.65
N PHE A 29 15.20 -7.31 -8.85
CA PHE A 29 16.29 -7.83 -8.00
C PHE A 29 17.12 -8.96 -8.65
N HIS A 30 16.85 -9.32 -9.90
CA HIS A 30 17.64 -10.28 -10.70
C HIS A 30 18.17 -11.49 -9.90
N ASP A 31 19.48 -11.49 -9.59
CA ASP A 31 20.23 -12.57 -8.93
C ASP A 31 19.85 -12.81 -7.45
N LYS A 32 19.08 -11.88 -6.85
CA LYS A 32 18.57 -11.98 -5.49
C LYS A 32 17.04 -12.22 -5.42
N SER A 33 16.46 -12.62 -6.54
CA SER A 33 15.00 -12.89 -6.64
C SER A 33 14.50 -13.95 -5.64
N GLN A 34 15.38 -14.85 -5.17
CA GLN A 34 15.06 -15.83 -4.13
C GLN A 34 14.74 -15.23 -2.77
N LEU A 35 15.08 -13.97 -2.51
CA LEU A 35 14.69 -13.26 -1.29
C LEU A 35 13.26 -12.70 -1.36
N VAL A 36 12.66 -12.63 -2.55
CA VAL A 36 11.29 -12.14 -2.75
C VAL A 36 10.32 -13.32 -2.63
N GLU A 37 9.29 -13.14 -1.81
CA GLU A 37 8.22 -14.12 -1.60
C GLU A 37 6.85 -13.43 -1.74
N GLY A 38 6.02 -13.93 -2.66
CA GLY A 38 4.68 -13.43 -2.90
C GLY A 38 3.66 -13.93 -1.87
N PHE A 39 2.64 -13.14 -1.61
CA PHE A 39 1.49 -13.51 -0.79
C PHE A 39 0.17 -13.01 -1.41
N GLY A 40 -0.96 -13.61 -1.00
CA GLY A 40 -2.31 -13.23 -1.44
C GLY A 40 -3.03 -12.27 -0.50
N ASP A 41 -4.26 -11.89 -0.88
CA ASP A 41 -5.07 -10.86 -0.23
C ASP A 41 -5.38 -11.11 1.25
N ASP A 42 -5.57 -12.36 1.65
CA ASP A 42 -5.99 -12.70 3.02
C ASP A 42 -4.81 -12.95 3.98
N ARG A 43 -3.64 -12.38 3.69
CA ARG A 43 -2.47 -12.58 4.53
C ARG A 43 -2.53 -11.72 5.78
N GLU A 44 -2.17 -12.33 6.89
CA GLU A 44 -1.84 -11.66 8.14
C GLU A 44 -0.39 -11.91 8.50
N PHE A 45 0.25 -10.90 9.07
CA PHE A 45 1.59 -11.01 9.63
C PHE A 45 1.51 -10.78 11.14
N GLU A 46 2.03 -11.73 11.89
CA GLU A 46 2.19 -11.58 13.33
C GLU A 46 3.57 -11.00 13.65
N LEU A 47 3.61 -9.94 14.44
CA LEU A 47 4.82 -9.26 14.85
C LEU A 47 4.75 -8.97 16.35
N ASP A 48 5.43 -9.79 17.16
CA ASP A 48 5.55 -9.61 18.61
C ASP A 48 4.18 -9.45 19.34
N GLY A 49 3.20 -10.23 18.91
CA GLY A 49 1.84 -10.21 19.46
C GLY A 49 0.87 -9.25 18.78
N ASP A 50 1.36 -8.37 17.92
CA ASP A 50 0.54 -7.54 17.04
C ASP A 50 0.22 -8.27 15.73
N VAL A 51 -0.98 -8.05 15.21
CA VAL A 51 -1.41 -8.58 13.91
C VAL A 51 -1.49 -7.45 12.90
N LEU A 52 -0.77 -7.62 11.79
CA LEU A 52 -0.86 -6.75 10.62
C LEU A 52 -1.75 -7.43 9.58
N THR A 53 -2.93 -6.88 9.34
CA THR A 53 -3.86 -7.35 8.31
C THR A 53 -3.53 -6.70 6.98
N VAL A 54 -3.39 -7.50 5.93
CA VAL A 54 -3.19 -7.01 4.56
C VAL A 54 -4.54 -6.70 3.93
N VAL A 55 -4.60 -5.57 3.23
CA VAL A 55 -5.71 -5.24 2.33
C VAL A 55 -5.13 -4.78 1.00
N ASN A 56 -5.50 -5.44 -0.10
CA ASN A 56 -5.08 -5.01 -1.43
C ASN A 56 -5.76 -3.70 -1.81
N THR A 57 -4.96 -2.71 -2.22
CA THR A 57 -5.39 -1.37 -2.63
C THR A 57 -4.74 -1.02 -3.96
N PRO A 58 -5.17 -1.66 -5.07
CA PRO A 58 -4.59 -1.45 -6.37
C PRO A 58 -4.81 -0.02 -6.87
N GLY A 59 -3.91 0.41 -7.76
CA GLY A 59 -3.98 1.73 -8.39
C GLY A 59 -2.62 2.29 -8.74
N HIS A 60 -1.71 2.44 -7.77
CA HIS A 60 -0.31 2.76 -8.04
C HIS A 60 0.39 1.58 -8.74
N THR A 61 0.25 0.39 -8.17
CA THR A 61 0.53 -0.90 -8.80
C THR A 61 -0.68 -1.82 -8.60
N LYS A 62 -0.72 -2.97 -9.27
CA LYS A 62 -1.76 -3.99 -9.04
C LYS A 62 -1.65 -4.62 -7.66
N GLY A 63 -0.44 -4.74 -7.13
CA GLY A 63 -0.13 -5.32 -5.83
C GLY A 63 0.01 -4.28 -4.71
N GLY A 64 -0.45 -3.04 -4.91
CA GLY A 64 -0.49 -2.05 -3.83
C GLY A 64 -1.29 -2.56 -2.64
N ILE A 65 -0.80 -2.34 -1.41
CA ILE A 65 -1.43 -2.83 -0.18
C ILE A 65 -1.45 -1.78 0.92
N PHE A 66 -2.44 -1.90 1.79
CA PHE A 66 -2.40 -1.39 3.16
C PHE A 66 -2.03 -2.52 4.12
N LEU A 67 -1.16 -2.23 5.07
CA LEU A 67 -0.92 -3.08 6.24
C LEU A 67 -1.52 -2.40 7.46
N ILE A 68 -2.54 -3.00 8.07
CA ILE A 68 -3.30 -2.39 9.16
C ILE A 68 -2.98 -3.07 10.48
N ASN A 69 -2.55 -2.28 11.47
CA ASN A 69 -2.54 -2.67 12.87
C ASN A 69 -3.77 -2.06 13.57
N LYS A 70 -4.80 -2.87 13.78
CA LYS A 70 -6.05 -2.42 14.40
C LYS A 70 -5.88 -2.07 15.87
N SER A 71 -4.99 -2.76 16.59
CA SER A 71 -4.74 -2.53 18.02
C SER A 71 -4.09 -1.18 18.28
N ALA A 72 -3.17 -0.78 17.39
CA ALA A 72 -2.49 0.52 17.45
C ALA A 72 -3.23 1.64 16.71
N ASN A 73 -4.32 1.34 15.98
CA ASN A 73 -5.05 2.28 15.13
C ASN A 73 -4.17 2.97 14.09
N ILE A 74 -3.27 2.20 13.45
CA ILE A 74 -2.36 2.69 12.40
C ILE A 74 -2.44 1.82 11.14
N ALA A 75 -2.03 2.39 10.01
CA ALA A 75 -1.85 1.66 8.77
C ALA A 75 -0.61 2.14 8.01
N PHE A 76 0.06 1.21 7.32
CA PHE A 76 1.10 1.52 6.35
C PHE A 76 0.46 1.50 4.97
N SER A 77 0.39 2.67 4.32
CA SER A 77 -0.34 2.86 3.06
C SER A 77 0.49 2.62 1.80
N GLY A 78 1.80 2.34 1.96
CA GLY A 78 2.71 2.27 0.82
C GLY A 78 2.62 3.53 -0.03
N ASP A 79 2.57 3.35 -1.35
CA ASP A 79 2.43 4.44 -2.31
C ASP A 79 0.99 4.57 -2.86
N THR A 80 -0.01 4.10 -2.11
CA THR A 80 -1.42 4.26 -2.48
C THR A 80 -1.93 5.65 -2.14
N VAL A 81 -1.75 6.10 -0.90
CA VAL A 81 -2.17 7.42 -0.45
C VAL A 81 -1.15 8.04 0.49
N PHE A 82 -0.90 9.31 0.30
CA PHE A 82 -0.04 10.16 1.09
C PHE A 82 -0.88 11.21 1.83
N LYS A 83 -0.23 12.04 2.62
CA LYS A 83 -0.89 13.14 3.33
C LYS A 83 -1.66 14.07 2.39
N ASP A 84 -1.02 14.57 1.35
CA ASP A 84 -1.57 15.62 0.48
C ASP A 84 -1.76 15.18 -0.99
N GLU A 85 -1.36 13.94 -1.34
CA GLU A 85 -1.39 13.39 -2.70
C GLU A 85 -1.88 11.92 -2.67
N ILE A 86 -2.20 11.36 -3.83
CA ILE A 86 -2.33 9.91 -4.02
C ILE A 86 -1.19 9.38 -4.90
N GLY A 87 -0.97 8.07 -4.89
CA GLY A 87 0.06 7.46 -5.73
C GLY A 87 -0.20 7.69 -7.22
N ILE A 88 0.87 7.98 -7.96
CA ILE A 88 0.78 8.09 -9.42
C ILE A 88 0.30 6.77 -10.04
N THR A 89 -0.52 6.86 -11.07
CA THR A 89 -1.19 5.72 -11.72
C THR A 89 -0.76 5.50 -13.16
N ASN A 90 0.14 6.33 -13.67
CA ASN A 90 0.67 6.26 -15.05
C ASN A 90 1.85 5.28 -15.20
N LEU A 91 1.99 4.34 -14.29
CA LEU A 91 2.94 3.22 -14.36
C LEU A 91 2.38 2.10 -15.26
N GLU A 92 3.25 1.15 -15.67
CA GLU A 92 2.88 0.01 -16.52
C GLU A 92 1.68 -0.79 -15.96
N ASP A 93 1.65 -0.98 -14.63
CA ASP A 93 0.57 -1.69 -13.91
C ASP A 93 -0.35 -0.76 -13.11
N GLY A 94 -0.26 0.56 -13.34
CA GLY A 94 -1.08 1.56 -12.67
C GLY A 94 -2.47 1.72 -13.30
N SER A 95 -3.43 2.22 -12.50
CA SER A 95 -4.81 2.43 -12.95
C SER A 95 -5.53 3.47 -12.12
N ASP A 96 -5.96 4.57 -12.74
CA ASP A 96 -6.79 5.60 -12.10
C ASP A 96 -8.09 5.03 -11.54
N LYS A 97 -8.71 4.11 -12.31
CA LYS A 97 -9.97 3.48 -11.94
C LYS A 97 -9.83 2.60 -10.69
N GLU A 98 -8.77 1.78 -10.63
CA GLU A 98 -8.50 0.96 -9.46
C GLU A 98 -8.09 1.83 -8.24
N MET A 99 -7.33 2.89 -8.44
CA MET A 99 -7.00 3.86 -7.40
C MET A 99 -8.27 4.50 -6.82
N ALA A 100 -9.16 4.98 -7.69
CA ALA A 100 -10.43 5.56 -7.27
C ALA A 100 -11.28 4.54 -6.49
N ARG A 101 -11.34 3.29 -6.94
CA ARG A 101 -12.03 2.21 -6.22
C ARG A 101 -11.41 1.97 -4.85
N SER A 102 -10.09 1.86 -4.74
CA SER A 102 -9.39 1.71 -3.47
C SER A 102 -9.70 2.85 -2.51
N CYS A 103 -9.75 4.10 -3.00
CA CYS A 103 -10.12 5.27 -2.20
C CYS A 103 -11.57 5.21 -1.72
N GLN A 104 -12.53 4.91 -2.61
CA GLN A 104 -13.96 4.94 -2.34
C GLN A 104 -14.45 3.77 -1.49
N GLU A 105 -14.00 2.56 -1.84
CA GLU A 105 -14.55 1.33 -1.26
C GLU A 105 -13.86 0.91 0.03
N PHE A 106 -12.62 1.35 0.22
CA PHE A 106 -11.82 0.96 1.37
C PHE A 106 -11.32 2.16 2.19
N ILE A 107 -10.45 3.02 1.64
CA ILE A 107 -9.72 4.02 2.44
C ILE A 107 -10.66 5.02 3.11
N ALA A 108 -11.66 5.53 2.39
CA ALA A 108 -12.64 6.47 2.93
C ALA A 108 -13.53 5.90 4.05
N LYS A 109 -13.52 4.57 4.24
CA LYS A 109 -14.31 3.89 5.29
C LYS A 109 -13.50 3.53 6.53
N LEU A 110 -12.19 3.79 6.51
CA LEU A 110 -11.34 3.59 7.68
C LEU A 110 -11.69 4.60 8.79
N PRO A 111 -11.39 4.29 10.06
CA PRO A 111 -11.56 5.23 11.16
C PRO A 111 -10.86 6.56 10.86
N GLY A 112 -11.55 7.68 11.08
CA GLY A 112 -11.01 9.01 10.76
C GLY A 112 -9.76 9.37 11.56
N ASP A 113 -9.62 8.84 12.76
CA ASP A 113 -8.47 9.02 13.65
C ASP A 113 -7.34 8.03 13.42
N MET A 114 -7.52 7.04 12.52
CA MET A 114 -6.45 6.13 12.13
C MET A 114 -5.32 6.90 11.47
N VAL A 115 -4.08 6.66 11.92
CA VAL A 115 -2.88 7.29 11.34
C VAL A 115 -2.33 6.40 10.24
N ILE A 116 -2.10 6.99 9.06
CA ILE A 116 -1.39 6.34 7.95
C ILE A 116 0.08 6.74 7.93
N TYR A 117 0.93 5.77 7.67
CA TYR A 117 2.36 5.93 7.40
C TYR A 117 2.62 5.56 5.95
N PRO A 118 2.80 6.55 5.05
CA PRO A 118 3.02 6.30 3.63
C PRO A 118 4.45 5.85 3.33
N GLY A 119 4.69 5.40 2.10
CA GLY A 119 6.03 5.05 1.61
C GLY A 119 6.97 6.26 1.52
N HIS A 120 6.42 7.47 1.40
CA HIS A 120 7.13 8.74 1.32
C HIS A 120 6.37 9.84 2.07
N GLY A 121 7.10 10.87 2.55
CA GLY A 121 6.51 12.04 3.19
C GLY A 121 6.05 11.79 4.63
N ASP A 122 5.19 12.69 5.12
CA ASP A 122 4.73 12.72 6.49
C ASP A 122 3.53 11.79 6.71
N GLU A 123 3.36 11.35 7.95
CA GLU A 123 2.12 10.70 8.40
C GLU A 123 0.93 11.67 8.39
N ALA A 124 -0.27 11.10 8.31
CA ALA A 124 -1.52 11.84 8.43
C ALA A 124 -2.64 10.97 9.00
N THR A 125 -3.68 11.57 9.54
CA THR A 125 -4.91 10.86 9.86
C THR A 125 -5.77 10.68 8.60
N ILE A 126 -6.60 9.65 8.58
CA ILE A 126 -7.59 9.46 7.49
C ILE A 126 -8.52 10.67 7.37
N GLU A 127 -8.94 11.25 8.50
CA GLU A 127 -9.76 12.48 8.49
C GLU A 127 -9.04 13.65 7.82
N TYR A 128 -7.74 13.81 8.07
CA TYR A 128 -6.95 14.85 7.41
C TYR A 128 -6.92 14.64 5.90
N VAL A 129 -6.63 13.42 5.45
CA VAL A 129 -6.58 13.05 4.02
C VAL A 129 -7.93 13.36 3.35
N ILE A 130 -9.04 12.91 3.93
CA ILE A 130 -10.38 13.15 3.36
C ILE A 130 -10.68 14.66 3.23
N LYS A 131 -10.25 15.46 4.21
CA LYS A 131 -10.54 16.91 4.25
C LYS A 131 -9.61 17.75 3.38
N ASN A 132 -8.35 17.37 3.24
CA ASN A 132 -7.31 18.27 2.72
C ASN A 132 -6.64 17.79 1.45
N ASN A 133 -6.61 16.47 1.18
CA ASN A 133 -5.97 15.92 0.00
C ASN A 133 -6.88 16.08 -1.23
N GLU A 134 -6.54 17.00 -2.13
CA GLU A 134 -7.37 17.33 -3.30
C GLU A 134 -7.43 16.18 -4.31
N GLU A 135 -6.35 15.44 -4.49
CA GLU A 135 -6.33 14.29 -5.40
C GLU A 135 -7.21 13.15 -4.87
N PHE A 136 -7.22 12.93 -3.55
CA PHE A 136 -8.11 11.98 -2.90
C PHE A 136 -9.59 12.37 -3.11
N LYS A 137 -9.93 13.65 -2.98
CA LYS A 137 -11.28 14.14 -3.26
C LYS A 137 -11.69 13.93 -4.72
N VAL A 138 -10.76 14.13 -5.67
CA VAL A 138 -11.01 13.82 -7.08
C VAL A 138 -11.29 12.32 -7.24
N ALA A 139 -10.47 11.45 -6.64
CA ALA A 139 -10.68 10.00 -6.69
C ALA A 139 -12.03 9.57 -6.08
N LEU A 140 -12.47 10.21 -4.99
CA LEU A 140 -13.78 9.93 -4.39
C LEU A 140 -14.98 10.27 -5.30
N ASN A 141 -14.81 11.20 -6.23
CA ASN A 141 -15.87 11.64 -7.17
C ASN A 141 -15.76 11.00 -8.54
N MET A 142 -14.74 10.18 -8.80
CA MET A 142 -14.56 9.49 -10.07
C MET A 142 -15.62 8.38 -10.24
N ALA A 143 -16.21 8.30 -11.43
CA ALA A 143 -17.13 7.20 -11.75
C ALA A 143 -16.34 5.89 -11.87
N VAL A 144 -16.63 4.95 -11.00
CA VAL A 144 -16.12 3.57 -11.07
C VAL A 144 -17.32 2.66 -11.33
N ASP A 145 -17.35 1.95 -12.47
CA ASP A 145 -18.41 0.98 -12.78
C ASP A 145 -18.34 -0.15 -11.75
N LYS A 146 -19.51 -0.58 -11.30
CA LYS A 146 -19.67 -1.71 -10.38
C LYS A 146 -19.36 -3.03 -11.07
#